data_c59ae6c6a554e4eb837b113decc2974f
#
_entry.id   c59ae6c6a554e4eb837b113decc2974f
#
_cell.length_a   1.000
_cell.length_b   1.000
_cell.length_c   1.000
_cell.angle_alpha   90.00
_cell.angle_beta   90.00
_cell.angle_gamma   90.00
#
_symmetry.space_group_name_H-M   'P 1'
#
loop_
_entity.id
_entity.type
_entity.pdbx_description
1 polymer ?
#
loop_
_entity_poly.entity_id
_entity_poly.type
_entity_poly.pdbx_seq_one_letter_code
_entity_poly.pdbx_strand_id
1 'polypeptide(L)' 'MLRFNDGVNIDTSGPLRVLRLKDGYYVVGKGMCIPVADREEAMKVIAEMEA' A
#
# COMPACT_ATOMS: atom_id res chain seq x y z
N MET A 1 14.57 -12.83 6.86
CA MET A 1 13.35 -12.07 6.99
C MET A 1 13.60 -10.59 7.07
N LEU A 2 12.87 -9.85 6.30
CA LEU A 2 13.01 -8.41 6.33
C LEU A 2 12.15 -7.80 7.38
N ARG A 3 12.71 -6.83 8.05
CA ARG A 3 11.96 -6.12 9.02
C ARG A 3 12.35 -4.67 8.98
N PHE A 4 11.41 -3.79 9.19
CA PHE A 4 11.67 -2.37 9.21
C PHE A 4 12.13 -1.97 10.59
N ASN A 5 13.20 -1.23 10.63
CA ASN A 5 13.79 -0.86 11.89
C ASN A 5 12.97 0.10 12.70
N ASP A 6 12.10 0.81 12.06
CA ASP A 6 11.27 1.77 12.76
C ASP A 6 10.03 1.14 13.35
N GLY A 7 9.92 -0.17 13.27
CA GLY A 7 8.81 -0.85 13.86
C GLY A 7 7.53 -0.80 13.07
N VAL A 8 7.60 -0.35 11.83
CA VAL A 8 6.41 -0.31 11.01
C VAL A 8 6.09 -1.69 10.48
N ASN A 9 4.88 -2.12 10.72
CA ASN A 9 4.39 -3.38 10.18
C ASN A 9 3.40 -3.10 9.10
N ILE A 10 3.72 -3.51 7.89
CA ILE A 10 2.82 -3.32 6.77
C ILE A 10 1.95 -4.55 6.63
N ASP A 11 0.68 -4.37 6.92
CA ASP A 11 -0.29 -5.44 6.84
C ASP A 11 -0.88 -5.46 5.45
N THR A 12 -0.50 -6.45 4.66
CA THR A 12 -0.99 -6.56 3.29
C THR A 12 -2.21 -7.45 3.16
N SER A 13 -2.76 -7.91 4.28
CA SER A 13 -3.96 -8.72 4.22
C SER A 13 -5.20 -7.83 4.15
N GLY A 14 -6.32 -8.43 3.78
CA GLY A 14 -7.57 -7.71 3.73
C GLY A 14 -7.77 -6.95 2.43
N PRO A 15 -8.71 -6.03 2.40
CA PRO A 15 -9.02 -5.33 1.16
C PRO A 15 -7.95 -4.31 0.80
N LEU A 16 -7.98 -3.91 -0.46
CA LEU A 16 -7.04 -2.89 -0.93
C LEU A 16 -7.33 -1.57 -0.27
N ARG A 17 -6.26 -0.87 0.09
CA ARG A 17 -6.40 0.43 0.74
C ARG A 17 -5.12 1.21 0.54
N VAL A 18 -5.20 2.51 0.80
CA VAL A 18 -4.06 3.40 0.68
C VAL A 18 -3.31 3.43 1.99
N LEU A 19 -2.00 3.25 1.92
CA LEU A 19 -1.14 3.34 3.09
C LEU A 19 -0.20 4.51 2.90
N ARG A 20 -0.16 5.39 3.88
CA ARG A 20 0.72 6.55 3.81
C ARG A 20 1.91 6.34 4.73
N LEU A 21 3.10 6.45 4.15
CA LEU A 21 4.34 6.32 4.88
C LEU A 21 5.15 7.60 4.73
N LYS A 22 6.26 7.66 5.45
CA LYS A 22 7.11 8.84 5.41
C LYS A 22 7.59 9.17 4.01
N ASP A 23 7.90 8.16 3.25
CA ASP A 23 8.50 8.37 1.93
C ASP A 23 7.48 8.28 0.80
N GLY A 24 6.20 8.22 1.10
CA GLY A 24 5.23 8.23 0.02
C GLY A 24 3.99 7.43 0.34
N TYR A 25 3.29 7.08 -0.71
CA TYR A 25 2.04 6.36 -0.61
C TYR A 25 2.19 4.97 -1.20
N TYR A 26 1.39 4.05 -0.67
CA TYR A 26 1.40 2.67 -1.14
C TYR A 26 -0.01 2.14 -1.16
N VAL A 27 -0.25 1.23 -2.07
CA VAL A 27 -1.52 0.50 -2.09
C VAL A 27 -1.24 -0.87 -1.53
N VAL A 28 -1.91 -1.22 -0.44
CA VAL A 28 -1.70 -2.51 0.22
C VAL A 28 -3.01 -3.25 0.32
N GLY A 29 -2.92 -4.55 0.35
CA GLY A 29 -4.07 -5.41 0.47
C GLY A 29 -3.93 -6.61 -0.43
N LYS A 30 -4.72 -7.64 -0.18
CA LYS A 30 -4.72 -8.87 -0.97
C LYS A 30 -3.32 -9.44 -1.14
N GLY A 31 -2.49 -9.28 -0.12
CA GLY A 31 -1.14 -9.80 -0.15
C GLY A 31 -0.17 -9.00 -0.99
N MET A 32 -0.51 -7.77 -1.34
CA MET A 32 0.34 -6.95 -2.21
C MET A 32 0.66 -5.62 -1.58
N CYS A 33 1.78 -5.05 -2.00
CA CYS A 33 2.19 -3.72 -1.57
C CYS A 33 2.78 -3.02 -2.78
N ILE A 34 2.09 -2.02 -3.30
CA ILE A 34 2.46 -1.36 -4.54
C ILE A 34 2.79 0.10 -4.26
N PRO A 35 4.00 0.54 -4.57
CA PRO A 35 4.35 1.95 -4.39
C PRO A 35 3.67 2.81 -5.44
N VAL A 36 3.16 3.96 -5.01
CA VAL A 36 2.51 4.90 -5.91
C VAL A 36 3.03 6.29 -5.63
N ALA A 37 2.82 7.19 -6.57
CA ALA A 37 3.36 8.54 -6.45
C ALA A 37 2.57 9.39 -5.47
N ASP A 38 1.24 9.23 -5.47
CA ASP A 38 0.41 10.01 -4.59
C ASP A 38 -0.89 9.26 -4.36
N ARG A 39 -1.76 9.93 -3.60
CA ARG A 39 -3.01 9.31 -3.22
C ARG A 39 -3.92 9.07 -4.40
N GLU A 40 -3.91 10.00 -5.35
CA GLU A 40 -4.76 9.83 -6.52
C GLU A 40 -4.37 8.62 -7.31
N GLU A 41 -3.07 8.42 -7.49
CA GLU A 41 -2.61 7.25 -8.19
C GLU A 41 -2.99 5.99 -7.43
N ALA A 42 -2.89 6.04 -6.11
CA ALA A 42 -3.27 4.89 -5.30
C ALA A 42 -4.72 4.53 -5.53
N MET A 43 -5.58 5.52 -5.60
CA MET A 43 -6.99 5.25 -5.81
C MET A 43 -7.24 4.68 -7.18
N LYS A 44 -6.51 5.14 -8.19
CA LYS A 44 -6.62 4.57 -9.51
C LYS A 44 -6.21 3.12 -9.54
N VAL A 45 -5.12 2.81 -8.86
CA VAL A 45 -4.64 1.43 -8.81
C VAL A 45 -5.70 0.55 -8.16
N ILE A 46 -6.27 1.01 -7.05
CA ILE A 46 -7.28 0.23 -6.36
C ILE A 46 -8.48 0.01 -7.27
N ALA A 47 -8.91 1.05 -7.97
CA ALA A 47 -10.07 0.93 -8.84
C ALA A 47 -9.82 -0.08 -9.95
N GLU A 48 -8.61 -0.07 -10.51
CA GLU A 48 -8.28 -1.00 -11.57
C GLU A 48 -8.22 -2.42 -11.07
N MET A 49 -7.69 -2.60 -9.88
CA MET A 49 -7.52 -3.95 -9.38
C MET A 49 -8.82 -4.55 -8.89
N GLU A 50 -9.77 -3.70 -8.51
CA GLU A 50 -11.05 -4.18 -8.04
C GLU A 50 -12.09 -4.27 -9.15
N ALA A 51 -11.77 -3.78 -10.29
CA ALA A 51 -12.72 -3.77 -11.41
C ALA A 51 -12.95 -5.18 -11.99
#